data_a3a4e6edc307e57f52f5d41bb4290908
#
_entry.id   a3a4e6edc307e57f52f5d41bb4290908
#
_cell.length_a   1.000
_cell.length_b   1.000
_cell.length_c   1.000
_cell.angle_alpha   90.00
_cell.angle_beta   90.00
_cell.angle_gamma   90.00
#
_symmetry.space_group_name_H-M   'P 1'
#
loop_
_entity.id
_entity.type
_entity.pdbx_description
1 polymer ?
#
loop_
_entity_poly.entity_id
_entity_poly.type
_entity_poly.pdbx_seq_one_letter_code
_entity_poly.pdbx_strand_id
1 'polypeptide(L)'
;MLLLAAESATSFGYDGRGDFVMDPDGRLDRRREREMAPFVYAGVAVCKPGLFADTPEGPFSLNLLFDRAISAGRLYGHRLDGQWLHVGTPDAIAGAEARLSATA
;
A
#
# COMPACT_ATOMS: atom_id res chain seq x y z
N MET A 1 -6.81 -3.26 11.02
CA MET A 1 -5.69 -3.48 10.09
C MET A 1 -4.98 -2.17 9.84
N LEU A 2 -3.68 -2.15 9.96
CA LEU A 2 -2.86 -0.97 9.72
C LEU A 2 -1.86 -1.27 8.60
N LEU A 3 -1.88 -0.45 7.55
CA LEU A 3 -0.99 -0.59 6.41
C LEU A 3 0.09 0.48 6.43
N LEU A 4 1.29 0.13 6.01
CA LEU A 4 2.28 1.13 5.63
C LEU A 4 1.88 1.67 4.26
N ALA A 5 1.66 2.98 4.18
CA ALA A 5 1.16 3.65 2.98
C ALA A 5 2.23 4.58 2.41
N ALA A 6 2.67 4.30 1.19
CA ALA A 6 3.62 5.14 0.47
C ALA A 6 2.88 6.16 -0.40
N GLU A 7 3.43 7.35 -0.54
CA GLU A 7 2.90 8.35 -1.45
C GLU A 7 3.18 7.95 -2.90
N SER A 8 2.15 7.80 -3.72
CA SER A 8 2.31 7.37 -5.11
C SER A 8 3.12 8.38 -5.94
N ALA A 9 2.96 9.68 -5.67
CA ALA A 9 3.64 10.75 -6.40
C ALA A 9 5.16 10.79 -6.17
N THR A 10 5.65 10.34 -5.01
CA THR A 10 7.08 10.41 -4.64
C THR A 10 7.77 9.06 -4.65
N SER A 11 7.04 7.98 -4.95
CA SER A 11 7.58 6.64 -5.01
C SER A 11 8.32 6.40 -6.33
N PHE A 12 9.45 5.69 -6.26
CA PHE A 12 10.24 5.35 -7.43
C PHE A 12 9.78 4.02 -8.04
N GLY A 13 9.71 3.96 -9.36
CA GLY A 13 9.40 2.73 -10.07
C GLY A 13 7.92 2.34 -10.04
N TYR A 14 7.07 3.18 -9.49
CA TYR A 14 5.63 2.96 -9.44
C TYR A 14 4.93 3.93 -10.39
N ASP A 15 4.21 3.40 -11.35
CA ASP A 15 3.45 4.18 -12.34
C ASP A 15 1.94 3.88 -12.31
N GLY A 16 1.50 3.16 -11.28
CA GLY A 16 0.09 2.86 -11.08
C GLY A 16 -0.73 4.07 -10.61
N ARG A 17 -2.05 3.86 -10.45
CA ARG A 17 -2.99 4.90 -10.05
C ARG A 17 -3.14 5.07 -8.54
N GLY A 18 -2.34 4.36 -7.75
CA GLY A 18 -2.50 4.30 -6.31
C GLY A 18 -3.58 3.30 -5.89
N ASP A 19 -3.67 3.05 -4.61
CA ASP A 19 -4.60 2.07 -4.05
C ASP A 19 -5.67 2.70 -3.17
N PHE A 20 -5.29 3.72 -2.38
CA PHE A 20 -6.12 4.24 -1.31
C PHE A 20 -6.10 5.75 -1.22
N VAL A 21 -7.21 6.29 -0.70
CA VAL A 21 -7.29 7.64 -0.14
C VAL A 21 -7.27 7.53 1.38
N MET A 22 -6.81 8.56 2.06
CA MET A 22 -6.69 8.58 3.53
C MET A 22 -7.45 9.80 4.07
N ASP A 23 -8.29 9.59 5.08
CA ASP A 23 -8.97 10.69 5.77
C ASP A 23 -8.07 11.31 6.86
N PRO A 24 -8.49 12.41 7.50
CA PRO A 24 -7.69 13.04 8.54
C PRO A 24 -7.42 12.16 9.76
N ASP A 25 -8.25 11.15 10.02
CA ASP A 25 -8.07 10.20 11.12
C ASP A 25 -7.14 9.04 10.77
N GLY A 26 -6.66 8.99 9.53
CA GLY A 26 -5.80 7.91 9.05
C GLY A 26 -6.53 6.70 8.51
N ARG A 27 -7.86 6.76 8.40
CA ARG A 27 -8.62 5.68 7.79
C ARG A 27 -8.43 5.68 6.29
N LEU A 28 -8.26 4.48 5.75
CA LEU A 28 -8.10 4.26 4.32
C LEU A 28 -9.42 3.84 3.69
N ASP A 29 -9.64 4.31 2.47
CA ASP A 29 -10.71 3.84 1.59
C ASP A 29 -10.15 3.61 0.20
N ARG A 30 -10.88 2.83 -0.60
CA ARG A 30 -10.47 2.51 -1.96
C ARG A 30 -10.43 3.75 -2.83
N ARG A 31 -9.50 3.72 -3.79
CA ARG A 31 -9.51 4.64 -4.91
C ARG A 31 -10.84 4.53 -5.66
N ARG A 32 -11.43 5.65 -6.03
CA ARG A 32 -12.60 5.66 -6.90
C ARG A 32 -12.19 5.27 -8.32
N GLU A 33 -13.12 4.63 -9.01
CA GLU A 33 -12.91 4.25 -10.40
C GLU A 33 -12.54 5.48 -11.24
N ARG A 34 -11.52 5.33 -12.10
CA ARG A 34 -10.97 6.37 -12.98
C ARG A 34 -10.26 7.54 -12.29
N GLU A 35 -10.10 7.51 -10.99
CA GLU A 35 -9.31 8.51 -10.24
C GLU A 35 -7.95 7.97 -9.86
N MET A 36 -7.00 8.86 -9.65
CA MET A 36 -5.72 8.53 -9.04
C MET A 36 -5.83 8.70 -7.53
N ALA A 37 -5.22 7.79 -6.78
CA ALA A 37 -5.18 7.86 -5.33
C ALA A 37 -3.77 8.22 -4.85
N PRO A 38 -3.64 8.98 -3.75
CA PRO A 38 -2.34 9.44 -3.28
C PRO A 38 -1.49 8.38 -2.59
N PHE A 39 -2.05 7.25 -2.17
CA PHE A 39 -1.34 6.24 -1.39
C PHE A 39 -1.36 4.86 -2.03
N VAL A 40 -0.24 4.16 -1.84
CA VAL A 40 -0.03 2.78 -2.29
C VAL A 40 0.29 1.90 -1.09
N TYR A 41 -0.20 0.66 -1.10
CA TYR A 41 0.21 -0.33 -0.11
C TYR A 41 1.70 -0.66 -0.31
N ALA A 42 2.51 -0.38 0.70
CA ALA A 42 3.97 -0.52 0.59
C ALA A 42 4.50 -1.92 0.96
N GLY A 43 3.61 -2.89 1.16
CA GLY A 43 3.99 -4.28 1.41
C GLY A 43 4.10 -4.66 2.88
N VAL A 44 3.78 -3.76 3.82
CA VAL A 44 3.84 -4.03 5.26
C VAL A 44 2.48 -3.75 5.89
N ALA A 45 1.96 -4.71 6.64
CA ALA A 45 0.69 -4.58 7.33
C ALA A 45 0.75 -5.20 8.73
N VAL A 46 0.01 -4.60 9.66
CA VAL A 46 -0.24 -5.15 10.99
C VAL A 46 -1.73 -5.44 11.09
N CYS A 47 -2.09 -6.65 11.43
CA CYS A 47 -3.49 -7.04 11.56
C CYS A 47 -3.69 -8.05 12.69
N LYS A 48 -4.90 -8.03 13.25
CA LYS A 48 -5.29 -9.03 14.26
C LYS A 48 -5.56 -10.37 13.57
N PRO A 49 -5.18 -11.50 14.19
CA PRO A 49 -5.42 -12.83 13.59
C PRO A 49 -6.88 -13.11 13.24
N GLY A 50 -7.83 -12.56 13.99
CA GLY A 50 -9.26 -12.72 13.72
C GLY A 50 -9.71 -12.19 12.37
N LEU A 51 -8.94 -11.31 11.74
CA LEU A 51 -9.24 -10.82 10.39
C LEU A 51 -9.18 -11.95 9.35
N PHE A 52 -8.44 -13.01 9.63
CA PHE A 52 -8.29 -14.16 8.74
C PHE A 52 -9.38 -15.22 8.92
N ALA A 53 -10.37 -14.99 9.79
CA ALA A 53 -11.48 -15.91 9.95
C ALA A 53 -12.27 -16.02 8.63
N ASP A 54 -12.70 -17.25 8.30
CA ASP A 54 -13.50 -17.54 7.11
C ASP A 54 -12.85 -17.11 5.79
N THR A 55 -11.51 -17.12 5.74
CA THR A 55 -10.80 -16.92 4.49
C THR A 55 -10.80 -18.21 3.65
N PRO A 56 -10.69 -18.09 2.31
CA PRO A 56 -10.57 -19.26 1.46
C PRO A 56 -9.35 -20.12 1.82
N GLU A 57 -9.46 -21.43 1.61
CA GLU A 57 -8.29 -22.29 1.70
C GLU A 57 -7.32 -22.02 0.57
N GLY A 58 -6.02 -22.11 0.87
CA GLY A 58 -4.98 -21.85 -0.12
C GLY A 58 -4.77 -20.35 -0.39
N PRO A 59 -4.06 -20.02 -1.47
CA PRO A 59 -3.75 -18.63 -1.79
C PRO A 59 -4.99 -17.80 -2.09
N PHE A 60 -4.99 -16.55 -1.60
CA PHE A 60 -6.05 -15.58 -1.93
C PHE A 60 -5.46 -14.16 -1.90
N SER A 61 -6.15 -13.21 -2.54
CA SER A 61 -5.70 -11.82 -2.58
C SER A 61 -5.89 -11.13 -1.22
N LEU A 62 -4.92 -10.32 -0.81
CA LEU A 62 -5.06 -9.43 0.35
C LEU A 62 -6.21 -8.43 0.19
N ASN A 63 -6.65 -8.17 -1.02
CA ASN A 63 -7.82 -7.31 -1.26
C ASN A 63 -9.06 -7.78 -0.50
N LEU A 64 -9.21 -9.09 -0.29
CA LEU A 64 -10.29 -9.62 0.54
C LEU A 64 -10.25 -9.06 1.96
N LEU A 65 -9.06 -9.01 2.56
CA LEU A 65 -8.86 -8.49 3.92
C LEU A 65 -9.02 -6.97 3.95
N PHE A 66 -8.50 -6.27 2.95
CA PHE A 66 -8.68 -4.83 2.84
C PHE A 66 -10.17 -4.46 2.76
N ASP A 67 -10.94 -5.17 1.94
CA ASP A 67 -12.38 -4.91 1.79
C ASP A 67 -13.15 -5.18 3.08
N ARG A 68 -12.80 -6.24 3.81
CA ARG A 68 -13.38 -6.53 5.13
C ARG A 68 -13.10 -5.41 6.13
N ALA A 69 -11.86 -4.96 6.18
CA ALA A 69 -11.44 -3.90 7.10
C ALA A 69 -12.11 -2.57 6.76
N ILE A 70 -12.21 -2.24 5.47
CA ILE A 70 -12.90 -1.02 5.01
C ILE A 70 -14.38 -1.07 5.40
N SER A 71 -15.07 -2.19 5.17
CA SER A 71 -16.50 -2.35 5.52
C SER A 71 -16.74 -2.17 7.02
N ALA A 72 -15.77 -2.54 7.85
CA ALA A 72 -15.84 -2.36 9.30
C ALA A 72 -15.37 -0.97 9.77
N GLY A 73 -14.90 -0.11 8.86
CA GLY A 73 -14.32 1.18 9.19
C GLY A 73 -13.00 1.09 9.95
N ARG A 74 -12.24 0.02 9.74
CA ARG A 74 -11.03 -0.32 10.51
C ARG A 74 -9.78 -0.54 9.67
N LEU A 75 -9.75 -0.03 8.45
CA LEU A 75 -8.51 0.00 7.67
C LEU A 75 -7.83 1.34 7.87
N TYR A 76 -6.64 1.31 8.44
CA TYR A 76 -5.85 2.50 8.72
C TYR A 76 -4.53 2.46 7.97
N GLY A 77 -4.01 3.63 7.63
CA GLY A 77 -2.71 3.80 7.03
C GLY A 77 -1.76 4.57 7.92
N HIS A 78 -0.51 4.11 7.94
CA HIS A 78 0.59 4.87 8.51
C HIS A 78 1.45 5.34 7.34
N ARG A 79 1.60 6.67 7.20
CA ARG A 79 2.37 7.24 6.09
C ARG A 79 3.84 6.86 6.23
N LEU A 80 4.41 6.31 5.18
CA LEU A 80 5.84 6.03 5.12
C LEU A 80 6.62 7.34 5.13
N ASP A 81 7.51 7.48 6.11
CA ASP A 81 8.46 8.59 6.19
C ASP A 81 9.76 8.13 5.53
N GLY A 82 9.96 8.52 4.29
CA GLY A 82 11.10 8.11 3.50
C GLY A 82 10.72 7.77 2.06
N GLN A 83 11.64 7.14 1.34
CA GLN A 83 11.42 6.75 -0.04
C GLN A 83 10.93 5.30 -0.12
N TRP A 84 9.97 5.06 -0.99
CA TRP A 84 9.56 3.73 -1.39
C TRP A 84 10.03 3.46 -2.82
N LEU A 85 10.78 2.38 -2.97
CA LEU A 85 11.33 1.96 -4.25
C LEU A 85 10.63 0.68 -4.67
N HIS A 86 9.81 0.77 -5.73
CA HIS A 86 9.14 -0.39 -6.29
C HIS A 86 10.08 -1.09 -7.28
N VAL A 87 10.67 -2.20 -6.86
CA VAL A 87 11.63 -2.97 -7.65
C VAL A 87 10.95 -4.24 -8.16
N GLY A 88 9.98 -4.06 -9.04
CA GLY A 88 9.17 -5.16 -9.58
C GLY A 88 9.75 -5.81 -10.83
N THR A 89 10.80 -5.24 -11.42
CA THR A 89 11.46 -5.75 -12.62
C THR A 89 12.98 -5.65 -12.46
N PRO A 90 13.78 -6.47 -13.18
CA PRO A 90 15.23 -6.36 -13.14
C PRO A 90 15.76 -4.97 -13.56
N ASP A 91 15.09 -4.31 -14.50
CA ASP A 91 15.49 -2.98 -14.96
C ASP A 91 15.36 -1.91 -13.88
N ALA A 92 14.47 -2.10 -12.92
CA ALA A 92 14.28 -1.16 -11.81
C ALA A 92 15.42 -1.20 -10.79
N ILE A 93 16.23 -2.25 -10.75
CA ILE A 93 17.30 -2.43 -9.77
C ILE A 93 18.35 -1.32 -9.90
N ALA A 94 18.87 -1.08 -11.09
CA ALA A 94 19.88 -0.06 -11.32
C ALA A 94 19.39 1.34 -10.96
N GLY A 95 18.15 1.65 -11.31
CA GLY A 95 17.52 2.92 -10.96
C GLY A 95 17.33 3.10 -9.46
N ALA A 96 16.94 2.04 -8.76
CA ALA A 96 16.80 2.04 -7.30
C ALA A 96 18.15 2.24 -6.61
N GLU A 97 19.19 1.55 -7.09
CA GLU A 97 20.56 1.71 -6.57
C GLU A 97 21.06 3.15 -6.73
N ALA A 98 20.83 3.75 -7.91
CA ALA A 98 21.20 5.13 -8.16
C ALA A 98 20.49 6.10 -7.22
N ARG A 99 19.21 5.86 -6.93
CA ARG A 99 18.40 6.64 -6.01
C ARG A 99 18.95 6.58 -4.58
N LEU A 100 19.29 5.37 -4.12
CA LEU A 100 19.85 5.15 -2.79
C LEU A 100 21.23 5.79 -2.65
N SER A 101 22.06 5.72 -3.68
CA SER A 101 23.39 6.35 -3.69
C SER A 101 23.30 7.87 -3.63
N ALA A 102 22.30 8.47 -4.28
CA ALA A 102 22.10 9.92 -4.29
C ALA A 102 21.63 10.46 -2.93
N THR A 103 21.01 9.61 -2.09
CA THR A 103 20.48 10.00 -0.77
C THR A 103 21.37 9.58 0.39
N ALA A 104 22.44 8.85 0.12
CA ALA A 104 23.37 8.37 1.14
C ALA A 104 24.28 9.48 1.67
#